data_0f8892dd8561a6bce1302fc23c01d04d
#
_entry.id   0f8892dd8561a6bce1302fc23c01d04d
#
_cell.length_a   1.000
_cell.length_b   1.000
_cell.length_c   1.000
_cell.angle_alpha   90.00
_cell.angle_beta   90.00
_cell.angle_gamma   90.00
#
_symmetry.space_group_name_H-M   'P 1'
#
loop_
_entity.id
_entity.type
_entity.pdbx_description
1 polymer ?
#
loop_
_entity_poly.entity_id
_entity_poly.type
_entity_poly.pdbx_seq_one_letter_code
_entity_poly.pdbx_strand_id
1 'polypeptide(L)'
;MVVGRKALPPAIAAQSIAFQTGAIAGPALGGVIVGLNVPLAYACAMGLFFLAIGALLLIRTSGKPQVDPSKLGPVQQVKEGLAYVWKTKIVLGAISLDLVVVLLAGVALLTPIFARDILHVGAMGFGLLRASFGVGALVMALYLSRFPIVRHGGRWMFAAVAVFGICTLIFGLSTSVWLSGAVLFIGGAADMISVNIRQTLIQLATPDHMRGRVSSVSMLFIGASNELGEAYSGVMVRLLGPIGAAVFGGIGALAATGVWAKVFPSLRKADKLT
;
A
#
# COMPACT_ATOMS: atom_id res chain seq x y z
N MET A 1 25.33 -9.16 -3.48
CA MET A 1 24.73 -8.65 -2.23
C MET A 1 25.62 -7.56 -1.69
N VAL A 2 25.07 -6.35 -1.48
CA VAL A 2 25.83 -5.22 -0.91
C VAL A 2 26.08 -5.44 0.59
N VAL A 3 25.22 -6.24 1.24
CA VAL A 3 25.27 -6.51 2.68
C VAL A 3 25.45 -8.01 2.91
N GLY A 4 26.39 -8.41 3.79
CA GLY A 4 26.63 -9.81 4.14
C GLY A 4 25.40 -10.45 4.79
N ARG A 5 25.26 -11.80 4.70
CA ARG A 5 24.11 -12.55 5.23
C ARG A 5 23.75 -12.23 6.69
N LYS A 6 24.75 -11.99 7.54
CA LYS A 6 24.53 -11.64 8.97
C LYS A 6 23.92 -10.25 9.17
N ALA A 7 24.16 -9.31 8.25
CA ALA A 7 23.64 -7.94 8.32
C ALA A 7 22.35 -7.76 7.49
N LEU A 8 21.84 -8.81 6.84
CA LEU A 8 20.63 -8.75 6.02
C LEU A 8 19.36 -8.41 6.83
N PRO A 9 19.08 -9.05 7.99
CA PRO A 9 17.90 -8.72 8.77
C PRO A 9 17.86 -7.24 9.24
N PRO A 10 18.93 -6.68 9.85
CA PRO A 10 18.93 -5.26 10.22
C PRO A 10 18.89 -4.32 9.02
N ALA A 11 19.44 -4.70 7.87
CA ALA A 11 19.35 -3.90 6.65
C ALA A 11 17.92 -3.83 6.11
N ILE A 12 17.18 -4.95 6.11
CA ILE A 12 15.77 -4.99 5.74
C ILE A 12 14.93 -4.15 6.70
N ALA A 13 15.19 -4.26 8.02
CA ALA A 13 14.50 -3.44 9.01
C ALA A 13 14.77 -1.96 8.80
N ALA A 14 16.03 -1.55 8.57
CA ALA A 14 16.38 -0.17 8.28
C ALA A 14 15.71 0.37 7.01
N GLN A 15 15.66 -0.43 5.94
CA GLN A 15 14.95 -0.08 4.71
C GLN A 15 13.45 0.11 4.95
N SER A 16 12.83 -0.77 5.73
CA SER A 16 11.40 -0.66 6.07
C SER A 16 11.11 0.59 6.89
N ILE A 17 11.95 0.90 7.88
CA ILE A 17 11.84 2.11 8.69
C ILE A 17 12.01 3.36 7.81
N ALA A 18 13.01 3.40 6.94
CA ALA A 18 13.25 4.52 6.04
C ALA A 18 12.05 4.75 5.10
N PHE A 19 11.50 3.67 4.52
CA PHE A 19 10.34 3.73 3.65
C PHE A 19 9.11 4.27 4.39
N GLN A 20 8.80 3.73 5.57
CA GLN A 20 7.65 4.17 6.39
C GLN A 20 7.81 5.61 6.87
N THR A 21 9.01 5.99 7.31
CA THR A 21 9.30 7.37 7.71
C THR A 21 9.07 8.32 6.54
N GLY A 22 9.57 7.99 5.35
CA GLY A 22 9.37 8.78 4.14
C GLY A 22 7.90 8.90 3.74
N ALA A 23 7.16 7.79 3.81
CA ALA A 23 5.74 7.75 3.47
C ALA A 23 4.85 8.60 4.40
N ILE A 24 5.26 8.77 5.66
CA ILE A 24 4.54 9.57 6.66
C ILE A 24 5.05 11.02 6.68
N ALA A 25 6.38 11.18 6.83
CA ALA A 25 6.99 12.51 6.97
C ALA A 25 6.94 13.30 5.65
N GLY A 26 7.04 12.62 4.51
CA GLY A 26 7.01 13.26 3.18
C GLY A 26 5.76 14.12 2.98
N PRO A 27 4.55 13.54 3.00
CA PRO A 27 3.31 14.32 2.83
C PRO A 27 3.10 15.37 3.93
N ALA A 28 3.43 15.04 5.20
CA ALA A 28 3.28 15.98 6.31
C ALA A 28 4.17 17.22 6.16
N LEU A 29 5.48 17.01 5.99
CA LEU A 29 6.44 18.10 5.81
C LEU A 29 6.24 18.80 4.46
N GLY A 30 6.00 18.02 3.39
CA GLY A 30 5.71 18.55 2.07
C GLY A 30 4.50 19.48 2.06
N GLY A 31 3.40 19.06 2.72
CA GLY A 31 2.20 19.90 2.85
C GLY A 31 2.46 21.21 3.60
N VAL A 32 3.23 21.19 4.68
CA VAL A 32 3.63 22.40 5.42
C VAL A 32 4.48 23.32 4.56
N ILE A 33 5.53 22.77 3.91
CA ILE A 33 6.47 23.59 3.09
C ILE A 33 5.75 24.19 1.87
N VAL A 34 4.89 23.41 1.19
CA VAL A 34 4.06 23.89 0.09
C VAL A 34 3.10 25.00 0.55
N GLY A 35 2.51 24.85 1.74
CA GLY A 35 1.65 25.87 2.34
C GLY A 35 2.38 27.19 2.66
N LEU A 36 3.68 27.12 2.93
CA LEU A 36 4.53 28.30 3.14
C LEU A 36 5.02 28.88 1.83
N ASN A 37 5.62 28.07 0.97
CA ASN A 37 6.22 28.51 -0.30
C ASN A 37 6.45 27.32 -1.25
N VAL A 38 5.79 27.32 -2.41
CA VAL A 38 5.91 26.24 -3.41
C VAL A 38 7.34 26.10 -3.98
N PRO A 39 8.04 27.19 -4.40
CA PRO A 39 9.44 27.11 -4.81
C PRO A 39 10.36 26.49 -3.75
N LEU A 40 10.14 26.79 -2.47
CA LEU A 40 10.93 26.20 -1.37
C LEU A 40 10.73 24.69 -1.29
N ALA A 41 9.51 24.20 -1.51
CA ALA A 41 9.23 22.76 -1.51
C ALA A 41 10.03 22.04 -2.61
N TYR A 42 10.07 22.60 -3.82
CA TYR A 42 10.89 22.05 -4.91
C TYR A 42 12.39 22.13 -4.62
N ALA A 43 12.87 23.23 -4.03
CA ALA A 43 14.28 23.36 -3.63
C ALA A 43 14.68 22.32 -2.58
N CYS A 44 13.84 22.07 -1.57
CA CYS A 44 14.04 21.03 -0.57
C CYS A 44 14.07 19.64 -1.21
N ALA A 45 13.12 19.35 -2.10
CA ALA A 45 13.09 18.07 -2.81
C ALA A 45 14.35 17.85 -3.65
N MET A 46 14.78 18.86 -4.42
CA MET A 46 16.05 18.81 -5.17
C MET A 46 17.25 18.58 -4.25
N GLY A 47 17.34 19.29 -3.12
CA GLY A 47 18.40 19.09 -2.14
C GLY A 47 18.47 17.65 -1.61
N LEU A 48 17.32 17.06 -1.29
CA LEU A 48 17.24 15.66 -0.86
C LEU A 48 17.65 14.68 -1.97
N PHE A 49 17.29 14.95 -3.22
CA PHE A 49 17.76 14.13 -4.36
C PHE A 49 19.27 14.22 -4.54
N PHE A 50 19.88 15.41 -4.44
CA PHE A 50 21.34 15.55 -4.51
C PHE A 50 22.04 14.84 -3.35
N LEU A 51 21.50 14.90 -2.13
CA LEU A 51 22.01 14.15 -1.00
C LEU A 51 21.94 12.63 -1.23
N ALA A 52 20.82 12.15 -1.79
CA ALA A 52 20.67 10.73 -2.13
C ALA A 52 21.66 10.29 -3.21
N ILE A 53 21.86 11.10 -4.26
CA ILE A 53 22.88 10.84 -5.29
C ILE A 53 24.29 10.83 -4.67
N GLY A 54 24.61 11.80 -3.83
CA GLY A 54 25.90 11.85 -3.11
C GLY A 54 26.12 10.60 -2.25
N ALA A 55 25.10 10.16 -1.51
CA ALA A 55 25.15 8.95 -0.72
C ALA A 55 25.37 7.68 -1.59
N LEU A 56 24.72 7.60 -2.75
CA LEU A 56 24.92 6.51 -3.71
C LEU A 56 26.35 6.47 -4.28
N LEU A 57 26.92 7.62 -4.58
CA LEU A 57 28.32 7.73 -5.07
C LEU A 57 29.35 7.30 -4.04
N LEU A 58 29.04 7.39 -2.75
CA LEU A 58 29.89 6.91 -1.65
C LEU A 58 29.87 5.37 -1.51
N ILE A 59 28.93 4.67 -2.13
CA ILE A 59 28.87 3.21 -2.11
C ILE A 59 29.93 2.64 -3.04
N ARG A 60 31.02 2.12 -2.45
CA ARG A 60 32.17 1.53 -3.19
C ARG A 60 32.00 0.03 -3.46
N THR A 61 30.97 -0.61 -2.96
CA THR A 61 30.70 -2.04 -3.14
C THR A 61 30.02 -2.31 -4.48
N SER A 62 30.57 -3.24 -5.26
CA SER A 62 29.93 -3.70 -6.49
C SER A 62 28.59 -4.38 -6.15
N GLY A 63 27.50 -3.70 -6.49
CA GLY A 63 26.14 -4.22 -6.33
C GLY A 63 25.74 -5.28 -7.36
N LYS A 64 26.71 -5.84 -8.11
CA LYS A 64 26.42 -6.91 -9.09
C LYS A 64 25.73 -8.05 -8.35
N PRO A 65 24.46 -8.39 -8.69
CA PRO A 65 23.81 -9.56 -8.11
C PRO A 65 24.69 -10.76 -8.44
N GLN A 66 24.99 -11.61 -7.45
CA GLN A 66 25.39 -12.98 -7.73
C GLN A 66 24.14 -13.65 -8.31
N VAL A 67 23.94 -13.45 -9.59
CA VAL A 67 22.91 -14.14 -10.35
C VAL A 67 23.41 -15.57 -10.40
N ASP A 68 22.76 -16.43 -9.63
CA ASP A 68 22.69 -17.83 -10.00
C ASP A 68 22.13 -17.81 -11.44
N PRO A 69 22.86 -18.27 -12.44
CA PRO A 69 22.37 -18.25 -13.81
C PRO A 69 21.22 -19.27 -13.89
N SER A 70 20.03 -18.88 -13.38
CA SER A 70 18.84 -19.58 -13.77
C SER A 70 18.80 -19.46 -15.29
N LYS A 71 18.84 -20.58 -15.98
CA LYS A 71 18.85 -20.69 -17.45
C LYS A 71 17.65 -20.00 -18.13
N LEU A 72 16.82 -19.29 -17.36
CA LEU A 72 15.58 -18.65 -17.75
C LEU A 72 15.77 -17.13 -17.85
N GLY A 73 15.46 -16.58 -18.99
CA GLY A 73 15.42 -15.13 -19.20
C GLY A 73 14.42 -14.41 -18.29
N PRO A 74 14.58 -13.07 -18.05
CA PRO A 74 13.71 -12.30 -17.15
C PRO A 74 12.22 -12.44 -17.47
N VAL A 75 11.85 -12.45 -18.74
CA VAL A 75 10.46 -12.62 -19.21
C VAL A 75 9.90 -13.99 -18.82
N GLN A 76 10.72 -15.04 -18.92
CA GLN A 76 10.33 -16.39 -18.55
C GLN A 76 10.07 -16.51 -17.03
N GLN A 77 10.89 -15.84 -16.21
CA GLN A 77 10.71 -15.80 -14.76
C GLN A 77 9.40 -15.11 -14.36
N VAL A 78 9.03 -14.01 -15.03
CA VAL A 78 7.74 -13.33 -14.84
C VAL A 78 6.58 -14.23 -15.26
N LYS A 79 6.68 -14.89 -16.41
CA LYS A 79 5.65 -15.84 -16.88
C LYS A 79 5.42 -16.98 -15.88
N GLU A 80 6.49 -17.55 -15.33
CA GLU A 80 6.39 -18.60 -14.32
C GLU A 80 5.76 -18.10 -13.02
N GLY A 81 6.17 -16.90 -12.55
CA GLY A 81 5.56 -16.25 -11.40
C GLY A 81 4.06 -16.02 -11.60
N LEU A 82 3.68 -15.51 -12.78
CA LEU A 82 2.28 -15.28 -13.15
C LEU A 82 1.50 -16.60 -13.23
N ALA A 83 2.05 -17.62 -13.89
CA ALA A 83 1.43 -18.95 -13.95
C ALA A 83 1.22 -19.56 -12.55
N TYR A 84 2.17 -19.35 -11.63
CA TYR A 84 2.02 -19.80 -10.25
C TYR A 84 0.90 -19.06 -9.52
N VAL A 85 0.82 -17.73 -9.65
CA VAL A 85 -0.25 -16.90 -9.07
C VAL A 85 -1.62 -17.40 -9.55
N TRP A 86 -1.79 -17.64 -10.85
CA TRP A 86 -3.06 -18.14 -11.42
C TRP A 86 -3.44 -19.53 -10.90
N LYS A 87 -2.47 -20.42 -10.71
CA LYS A 87 -2.73 -21.79 -10.23
C LYS A 87 -3.03 -21.84 -8.73
N THR A 88 -2.49 -20.92 -7.94
CA THR A 88 -2.60 -20.92 -6.48
C THR A 88 -3.74 -20.03 -6.00
N LYS A 89 -4.94 -20.60 -5.81
CA LYS A 89 -6.18 -19.85 -5.49
C LYS A 89 -6.06 -18.88 -4.31
N ILE A 90 -5.27 -19.23 -3.28
CA ILE A 90 -5.05 -18.32 -2.12
C ILE A 90 -4.26 -17.09 -2.56
N VAL A 91 -3.20 -17.27 -3.33
CA VAL A 91 -2.34 -16.17 -3.82
C VAL A 91 -3.12 -15.30 -4.80
N LEU A 92 -3.82 -15.93 -5.75
CA LEU A 92 -4.66 -15.22 -6.70
C LEU A 92 -5.75 -14.40 -5.99
N GLY A 93 -6.46 -15.01 -5.04
CA GLY A 93 -7.50 -14.33 -4.28
C GLY A 93 -6.98 -13.15 -3.46
N ALA A 94 -5.80 -13.31 -2.84
CA ALA A 94 -5.18 -12.26 -2.04
C ALA A 94 -4.72 -11.06 -2.89
N ILE A 95 -4.05 -11.31 -4.02
CA ILE A 95 -3.56 -10.26 -4.93
C ILE A 95 -4.72 -9.58 -5.65
N SER A 96 -5.69 -10.35 -6.17
CA SER A 96 -6.82 -9.80 -6.92
C SER A 96 -7.81 -9.03 -6.05
N LEU A 97 -8.01 -9.40 -4.77
CA LEU A 97 -8.81 -8.62 -3.84
C LEU A 97 -8.20 -7.23 -3.65
N ASP A 98 -6.90 -7.17 -3.38
CA ASP A 98 -6.18 -5.91 -3.22
C ASP A 98 -6.29 -5.03 -4.47
N LEU A 99 -6.00 -5.63 -5.64
CA LEU A 99 -6.11 -4.94 -6.92
C LEU A 99 -7.48 -4.28 -7.11
N VAL A 100 -8.56 -5.02 -6.88
CA VAL A 100 -9.92 -4.51 -7.08
C VAL A 100 -10.27 -3.45 -6.03
N VAL A 101 -9.88 -3.65 -4.78
CA VAL A 101 -10.16 -2.69 -3.69
C VAL A 101 -9.39 -1.39 -3.91
N VAL A 102 -8.10 -1.46 -4.24
CA VAL A 102 -7.27 -0.27 -4.55
C VAL A 102 -7.79 0.45 -5.79
N LEU A 103 -8.16 -0.30 -6.83
CA LEU A 103 -8.74 0.26 -8.05
C LEU A 103 -10.02 1.04 -7.76
N LEU A 104 -10.95 0.46 -6.99
CA LEU A 104 -12.27 1.07 -6.73
C LEU A 104 -12.20 2.18 -5.68
N ALA A 105 -11.48 1.96 -4.60
CA ALA A 105 -11.53 2.85 -3.42
C ALA A 105 -10.58 4.06 -3.48
N GLY A 106 -9.71 4.20 -4.47
CA GLY A 106 -8.89 5.35 -4.89
C GLY A 106 -8.63 6.51 -3.90
N VAL A 107 -8.52 6.22 -2.58
CA VAL A 107 -8.42 7.24 -1.50
C VAL A 107 -7.24 8.18 -1.70
N ALA A 108 -6.17 7.69 -2.33
CA ALA A 108 -4.96 8.49 -2.57
C ALA A 108 -5.22 9.73 -3.42
N LEU A 109 -5.97 9.59 -4.53
CA LEU A 109 -6.35 10.71 -5.40
C LEU A 109 -7.49 11.56 -4.81
N LEU A 110 -8.41 10.96 -4.06
CA LEU A 110 -9.53 11.69 -3.48
C LEU A 110 -9.10 12.66 -2.37
N THR A 111 -8.06 12.30 -1.58
CA THR A 111 -7.61 13.12 -0.45
C THR A 111 -7.23 14.55 -0.83
N PRO A 112 -6.44 14.86 -1.90
CA PRO A 112 -6.13 16.24 -2.29
C PRO A 112 -7.37 17.00 -2.77
N ILE A 113 -8.29 16.33 -3.48
CA ILE A 113 -9.52 16.94 -3.97
C ILE A 113 -10.41 17.31 -2.78
N PHE A 114 -10.59 16.39 -1.81
CA PHE A 114 -11.34 16.66 -0.60
C PHE A 114 -10.74 17.79 0.24
N ALA A 115 -9.42 17.82 0.40
CA ALA A 115 -8.72 18.87 1.15
C ALA A 115 -8.95 20.27 0.53
N ARG A 116 -8.99 20.35 -0.82
CA ARG A 116 -9.17 21.60 -1.53
C ARG A 116 -10.64 22.00 -1.65
N ASP A 117 -11.50 21.10 -2.13
CA ASP A 117 -12.83 21.44 -2.66
C ASP A 117 -13.96 21.19 -1.65
N ILE A 118 -13.75 20.31 -0.65
CA ILE A 118 -14.78 19.93 0.36
C ILE A 118 -14.42 20.48 1.74
N LEU A 119 -13.19 20.25 2.19
CA LEU A 119 -12.76 20.61 3.54
C LEU A 119 -12.13 22.02 3.61
N HIS A 120 -11.71 22.58 2.46
CA HIS A 120 -11.10 23.90 2.32
C HIS A 120 -9.88 24.13 3.23
N VAL A 121 -9.06 23.09 3.45
CA VAL A 121 -7.92 23.13 4.39
C VAL A 121 -6.56 23.35 3.71
N GLY A 122 -6.54 23.51 2.40
CA GLY A 122 -5.32 23.80 1.65
C GLY A 122 -4.25 22.71 1.71
N ALA A 123 -3.01 23.07 1.36
CA ALA A 123 -1.89 22.13 1.27
C ALA A 123 -1.49 21.55 2.63
N MET A 124 -1.52 22.37 3.69
CA MET A 124 -1.21 21.89 5.05
C MET A 124 -2.23 20.85 5.53
N GLY A 125 -3.52 21.12 5.33
CA GLY A 125 -4.57 20.17 5.70
C GLY A 125 -4.49 18.87 4.89
N PHE A 126 -4.18 18.95 3.60
CA PHE A 126 -3.89 17.77 2.78
C PHE A 126 -2.74 16.94 3.37
N GLY A 127 -1.61 17.60 3.72
CA GLY A 127 -0.47 16.93 4.33
C GLY A 127 -0.83 16.21 5.63
N LEU A 128 -1.62 16.85 6.49
CA LEU A 128 -2.10 16.27 7.76
C LEU A 128 -3.05 15.08 7.53
N LEU A 129 -3.99 15.18 6.60
CA LEU A 129 -4.88 14.07 6.24
C LEU A 129 -4.10 12.87 5.70
N ARG A 130 -3.13 13.11 4.82
CA ARG A 130 -2.26 12.07 4.27
C ARG A 130 -1.39 11.44 5.36
N ALA A 131 -0.84 12.26 6.26
CA ALA A 131 -0.07 11.79 7.41
C ALA A 131 -0.92 10.96 8.37
N SER A 132 -2.19 11.32 8.60
CA SER A 132 -3.11 10.55 9.45
C SER A 132 -3.25 9.11 8.98
N PHE A 133 -3.42 8.88 7.67
CA PHE A 133 -3.44 7.53 7.09
C PHE A 133 -2.13 6.78 7.35
N GLY A 134 -0.99 7.41 7.06
CA GLY A 134 0.34 6.82 7.28
C GLY A 134 0.63 6.50 8.74
N VAL A 135 0.24 7.39 9.66
CA VAL A 135 0.40 7.17 11.11
C VAL A 135 -0.47 5.99 11.57
N GLY A 136 -1.71 5.89 11.08
CA GLY A 136 -2.57 4.74 11.35
C GLY A 136 -1.93 3.41 10.92
N ALA A 137 -1.38 3.37 9.71
CA ALA A 137 -0.66 2.21 9.19
C ALA A 137 0.59 1.88 10.03
N LEU A 138 1.37 2.89 10.43
CA LEU A 138 2.58 2.70 11.25
C LEU A 138 2.23 2.15 12.64
N VAL A 139 1.27 2.76 13.33
CA VAL A 139 0.83 2.32 14.66
C VAL A 139 0.39 0.86 14.60
N MET A 140 -0.39 0.49 13.58
CA MET A 140 -0.83 -0.89 13.40
C MET A 140 0.33 -1.82 13.05
N ALA A 141 1.29 -1.39 12.22
CA ALA A 141 2.48 -2.18 11.91
C ALA A 141 3.31 -2.49 13.17
N LEU A 142 3.52 -1.47 14.03
CA LEU A 142 4.19 -1.64 15.32
C LEU A 142 3.42 -2.56 16.26
N TYR A 143 2.10 -2.43 16.30
CA TYR A 143 1.26 -3.33 17.09
C TYR A 143 1.37 -4.79 16.61
N LEU A 144 1.25 -5.03 15.30
CA LEU A 144 1.37 -6.36 14.71
C LEU A 144 2.77 -6.96 14.83
N SER A 145 3.82 -6.15 14.89
CA SER A 145 5.18 -6.64 15.14
C SER A 145 5.33 -7.24 16.55
N ARG A 146 4.58 -6.73 17.53
CA ARG A 146 4.58 -7.21 18.90
C ARG A 146 3.53 -8.27 19.18
N PHE A 147 2.36 -8.16 18.50
CA PHE A 147 1.21 -9.04 18.66
C PHE A 147 0.75 -9.56 17.29
N PRO A 148 1.48 -10.51 16.69
CA PRO A 148 1.16 -11.01 15.35
C PRO A 148 -0.17 -11.76 15.33
N ILE A 149 -0.91 -11.61 14.24
CA ILE A 149 -2.13 -12.39 13.99
C ILE A 149 -1.70 -13.79 13.55
N VAL A 150 -1.86 -14.77 14.45
CA VAL A 150 -1.43 -16.17 14.22
C VAL A 150 -2.55 -17.02 13.65
N ARG A 151 -3.81 -16.73 14.00
CA ARG A 151 -5.00 -17.53 13.63
C ARG A 151 -6.04 -16.67 12.91
N HIS A 152 -6.88 -17.35 12.12
CA HIS A 152 -8.00 -16.75 11.39
C HIS A 152 -7.57 -15.64 10.41
N GLY A 153 -6.36 -15.77 9.82
CA GLY A 153 -5.79 -14.73 8.96
C GLY A 153 -6.74 -14.28 7.85
N GLY A 154 -7.38 -15.20 7.15
CA GLY A 154 -8.34 -14.86 6.10
C GLY A 154 -9.51 -14.02 6.61
N ARG A 155 -10.07 -14.33 7.79
CA ARG A 155 -11.19 -13.56 8.36
C ARG A 155 -10.76 -12.15 8.76
N TRP A 156 -9.59 -12.02 9.38
CA TRP A 156 -9.02 -10.71 9.73
C TRP A 156 -8.74 -9.85 8.51
N MET A 157 -8.23 -10.46 7.42
CA MET A 157 -7.99 -9.75 6.17
C MET A 157 -9.30 -9.20 5.58
N PHE A 158 -10.35 -10.02 5.46
CA PHE A 158 -11.66 -9.57 4.97
C PHE A 158 -12.30 -8.53 5.88
N ALA A 159 -12.20 -8.68 7.20
CA ALA A 159 -12.69 -7.69 8.16
C ALA A 159 -11.95 -6.35 8.00
N ALA A 160 -10.63 -6.38 7.86
CA ALA A 160 -9.81 -5.19 7.65
C ALA A 160 -10.18 -4.47 6.34
N VAL A 161 -10.34 -5.20 5.24
CA VAL A 161 -10.78 -4.62 3.95
C VAL A 161 -12.19 -4.02 4.06
N ALA A 162 -13.11 -4.67 4.79
CA ALA A 162 -14.44 -4.12 5.03
C ALA A 162 -14.37 -2.82 5.86
N VAL A 163 -13.56 -2.78 6.92
CA VAL A 163 -13.33 -1.56 7.72
C VAL A 163 -12.74 -0.45 6.83
N PHE A 164 -11.77 -0.76 5.96
CA PHE A 164 -11.22 0.19 5.01
C PHE A 164 -12.31 0.76 4.08
N GLY A 165 -13.18 -0.09 3.53
CA GLY A 165 -14.30 0.33 2.69
C GLY A 165 -15.30 1.23 3.44
N ILE A 166 -15.62 0.90 4.70
CA ILE A 166 -16.47 1.75 5.57
C ILE A 166 -15.79 3.10 5.83
N CYS A 167 -14.49 3.10 6.14
CA CYS A 167 -13.73 4.33 6.33
C CYS A 167 -13.76 5.21 5.07
N THR A 168 -13.63 4.60 3.89
CA THR A 168 -13.72 5.32 2.61
C THR A 168 -15.10 5.96 2.41
N LEU A 169 -16.18 5.25 2.77
CA LEU A 169 -17.56 5.81 2.73
C LEU A 169 -17.72 6.99 3.68
N ILE A 170 -17.28 6.83 4.93
CA ILE A 170 -17.41 7.90 5.94
C ILE A 170 -16.57 9.11 5.53
N PHE A 171 -15.34 8.88 5.01
CA PHE A 171 -14.49 9.93 4.47
C PHE A 171 -15.19 10.68 3.33
N GLY A 172 -15.80 9.94 2.39
CA GLY A 172 -16.51 10.51 1.25
C GLY A 172 -17.73 11.37 1.63
N LEU A 173 -18.34 11.10 2.77
CA LEU A 173 -19.49 11.85 3.28
C LEU A 173 -19.10 12.92 4.31
N SER A 174 -17.83 12.95 4.72
CA SER A 174 -17.36 13.85 5.78
C SER A 174 -17.10 15.27 5.26
N THR A 175 -17.60 16.25 5.99
CA THR A 175 -17.30 17.67 5.84
C THR A 175 -16.43 18.21 6.99
N SER A 176 -16.07 17.35 7.95
CA SER A 176 -15.24 17.71 9.10
C SER A 176 -13.80 17.18 8.93
N VAL A 177 -12.82 18.07 9.07
CA VAL A 177 -11.39 17.72 9.00
C VAL A 177 -11.01 16.69 10.07
N TRP A 178 -11.54 16.86 11.29
CA TRP A 178 -11.26 15.95 12.40
C TRP A 178 -11.82 14.54 12.16
N LEU A 179 -13.05 14.46 11.68
CA LEU A 179 -13.66 13.19 11.30
C LEU A 179 -12.90 12.54 10.14
N SER A 180 -12.59 13.30 9.09
CA SER A 180 -11.79 12.84 7.96
C SER A 180 -10.42 12.30 8.37
N GLY A 181 -9.71 13.03 9.26
CA GLY A 181 -8.43 12.58 9.80
C GLY A 181 -8.56 11.29 10.62
N ALA A 182 -9.56 11.20 11.51
CA ALA A 182 -9.79 10.01 12.32
C ALA A 182 -10.13 8.77 11.47
N VAL A 183 -10.99 8.91 10.47
CA VAL A 183 -11.35 7.78 9.57
C VAL A 183 -10.18 7.38 8.69
N LEU A 184 -9.37 8.33 8.21
CA LEU A 184 -8.16 8.02 7.46
C LEU A 184 -7.13 7.28 8.33
N PHE A 185 -6.98 7.66 9.61
CA PHE A 185 -6.14 6.93 10.56
C PHE A 185 -6.61 5.49 10.74
N ILE A 186 -7.91 5.27 10.97
CA ILE A 186 -8.48 3.93 11.10
C ILE A 186 -8.36 3.15 9.79
N GLY A 187 -8.59 3.81 8.65
CA GLY A 187 -8.43 3.23 7.32
C GLY A 187 -7.00 2.76 7.05
N GLY A 188 -5.99 3.57 7.41
CA GLY A 188 -4.59 3.19 7.30
C GLY A 188 -4.22 2.02 8.21
N ALA A 189 -4.74 1.99 9.45
CA ALA A 189 -4.56 0.86 10.35
C ALA A 189 -5.19 -0.43 9.79
N ALA A 190 -6.38 -0.35 9.23
CA ALA A 190 -7.08 -1.46 8.61
C ALA A 190 -6.34 -1.96 7.35
N ASP A 191 -5.88 -1.05 6.50
CA ASP A 191 -5.07 -1.39 5.32
C ASP A 191 -3.80 -2.15 5.73
N MET A 192 -3.09 -1.70 6.76
CA MET A 192 -1.88 -2.37 7.25
C MET A 192 -2.14 -3.79 7.74
N ILE A 193 -3.29 -4.07 8.38
CA ILE A 193 -3.69 -5.43 8.74
C ILE A 193 -3.83 -6.28 7.46
N SER A 194 -4.55 -5.77 6.46
CA SER A 194 -4.76 -6.46 5.18
C SER A 194 -3.44 -6.75 4.48
N VAL A 195 -2.56 -5.75 4.37
CA VAL A 195 -1.22 -5.85 3.75
C VAL A 195 -0.37 -6.90 4.46
N ASN A 196 -0.31 -6.86 5.80
CA ASN A 196 0.49 -7.80 6.60
C ASN A 196 0.04 -9.25 6.39
N ILE A 197 -1.26 -9.50 6.52
CA ILE A 197 -1.81 -10.85 6.34
C ILE A 197 -1.63 -11.33 4.91
N ARG A 198 -1.89 -10.48 3.90
CA ARG A 198 -1.71 -10.81 2.50
C ARG A 198 -0.27 -11.20 2.18
N GLN A 199 0.70 -10.40 2.62
CA GLN A 199 2.11 -10.68 2.40
C GLN A 199 2.53 -12.00 3.07
N THR A 200 2.06 -12.24 4.29
CA THR A 200 2.33 -13.49 5.02
C THR A 200 1.73 -14.69 4.27
N LEU A 201 0.47 -14.62 3.86
CA LEU A 201 -0.19 -15.70 3.10
C LEU A 201 0.51 -16.01 1.79
N ILE A 202 0.91 -14.97 1.03
CA ILE A 202 1.66 -15.13 -0.22
C ILE A 202 2.99 -15.85 0.05
N GLN A 203 3.73 -15.44 1.08
CA GLN A 203 5.02 -16.06 1.41
C GLN A 203 4.88 -17.51 1.88
N LEU A 204 3.88 -17.81 2.72
CA LEU A 204 3.62 -19.17 3.20
C LEU A 204 3.11 -20.11 2.10
N ALA A 205 2.28 -19.60 1.19
CA ALA A 205 1.76 -20.37 0.08
C ALA A 205 2.79 -20.58 -1.05
N THR A 206 3.93 -19.88 -1.03
CA THR A 206 4.91 -19.89 -2.13
C THR A 206 6.17 -20.66 -1.73
N PRO A 207 6.58 -21.70 -2.50
CA PRO A 207 7.85 -22.41 -2.28
C PRO A 207 9.05 -21.46 -2.39
N ASP A 208 10.12 -21.73 -1.64
CA ASP A 208 11.29 -20.84 -1.52
C ASP A 208 11.90 -20.45 -2.86
N HIS A 209 12.01 -21.39 -3.81
CA HIS A 209 12.57 -21.15 -5.13
C HIS A 209 11.69 -20.27 -6.05
N MET A 210 10.40 -20.07 -5.70
CA MET A 210 9.44 -19.23 -6.42
C MET A 210 9.19 -17.87 -5.74
N ARG A 211 9.56 -17.68 -4.47
CA ARG A 211 9.23 -16.46 -3.70
C ARG A 211 9.64 -15.18 -4.40
N GLY A 212 10.84 -15.11 -4.95
CA GLY A 212 11.31 -13.92 -5.67
C GLY A 212 10.44 -13.60 -6.90
N ARG A 213 10.08 -14.63 -7.69
CA ARG A 213 9.23 -14.47 -8.89
C ARG A 213 7.83 -14.03 -8.55
N VAL A 214 7.21 -14.66 -7.54
CA VAL A 214 5.86 -14.31 -7.06
C VAL A 214 5.84 -12.91 -6.44
N SER A 215 6.87 -12.55 -5.66
CA SER A 215 6.99 -11.20 -5.09
C SER A 215 7.13 -10.13 -6.18
N SER A 216 7.91 -10.38 -7.23
CA SER A 216 8.02 -9.45 -8.36
C SER A 216 6.69 -9.27 -9.09
N VAL A 217 5.96 -10.35 -9.33
CA VAL A 217 4.60 -10.29 -9.91
C VAL A 217 3.65 -9.53 -8.99
N SER A 218 3.67 -9.79 -7.68
CA SER A 218 2.85 -9.06 -6.70
C SER A 218 3.15 -7.55 -6.71
N MET A 219 4.42 -7.15 -6.76
CA MET A 219 4.81 -5.73 -6.86
C MET A 219 4.32 -5.07 -8.15
N LEU A 220 4.37 -5.79 -9.29
CA LEU A 220 3.82 -5.29 -10.55
C LEU A 220 2.31 -5.05 -10.45
N PHE A 221 1.58 -5.99 -9.85
CA PHE A 221 0.14 -5.83 -9.64
C PHE A 221 -0.18 -4.66 -8.70
N ILE A 222 0.56 -4.51 -7.59
CA ILE A 222 0.38 -3.39 -6.64
C ILE A 222 0.66 -2.06 -7.36
N GLY A 223 1.77 -1.94 -8.09
CA GLY A 223 2.09 -0.73 -8.85
C GLY A 223 1.02 -0.41 -9.89
N ALA A 224 0.64 -1.39 -10.71
CA ALA A 224 -0.39 -1.21 -11.72
C ALA A 224 -1.76 -0.85 -11.11
N SER A 225 -2.12 -1.44 -9.96
CA SER A 225 -3.37 -1.12 -9.24
C SER A 225 -3.39 0.33 -8.77
N ASN A 226 -2.29 0.82 -8.24
CA ASN A 226 -2.20 2.21 -7.77
C ASN A 226 -2.38 3.18 -8.94
N GLU A 227 -1.60 3.03 -10.01
CA GLU A 227 -1.66 3.91 -11.17
C GLU A 227 -3.02 3.85 -11.88
N LEU A 228 -3.53 2.64 -12.12
CA LEU A 228 -4.85 2.47 -12.72
C LEU A 228 -5.98 2.96 -11.79
N GLY A 229 -5.83 2.77 -10.48
CA GLY A 229 -6.76 3.25 -9.47
C GLY A 229 -6.83 4.78 -9.44
N GLU A 230 -5.69 5.46 -9.54
CA GLU A 230 -5.65 6.91 -9.63
C GLU A 230 -6.30 7.42 -10.92
N ALA A 231 -5.98 6.83 -12.07
CA ALA A 231 -6.61 7.16 -13.34
C ALA A 231 -8.13 6.93 -13.32
N TYR A 232 -8.57 5.77 -12.82
CA TYR A 232 -9.97 5.42 -12.65
C TYR A 232 -10.70 6.41 -11.72
N SER A 233 -10.10 6.73 -10.57
CA SER A 233 -10.67 7.69 -9.62
C SER A 233 -10.83 9.07 -10.25
N GLY A 234 -9.89 9.51 -11.09
CA GLY A 234 -9.99 10.76 -11.84
C GLY A 234 -11.20 10.77 -12.79
N VAL A 235 -11.46 9.66 -13.48
CA VAL A 235 -12.67 9.51 -14.32
C VAL A 235 -13.95 9.53 -13.47
N MET A 236 -13.96 8.81 -12.35
CA MET A 236 -15.13 8.76 -11.45
C MET A 236 -15.45 10.13 -10.85
N VAL A 237 -14.42 10.91 -10.49
CA VAL A 237 -14.61 12.29 -10.00
C VAL A 237 -15.24 13.18 -11.07
N ARG A 238 -14.85 13.03 -12.33
CA ARG A 238 -15.50 13.79 -13.45
C ARG A 238 -16.95 13.40 -13.68
N LEU A 239 -17.30 12.14 -13.49
CA LEU A 239 -18.64 11.63 -13.76
C LEU A 239 -19.61 11.82 -12.59
N LEU A 240 -19.16 11.57 -11.36
CA LEU A 240 -20.00 11.48 -10.16
C LEU A 240 -19.70 12.59 -9.14
N GLY A 241 -18.70 13.43 -9.42
CA GLY A 241 -18.15 14.36 -8.44
C GLY A 241 -17.30 13.66 -7.35
N PRO A 242 -16.58 14.42 -6.51
CA PRO A 242 -15.69 13.85 -5.50
C PRO A 242 -16.41 12.96 -4.48
N ILE A 243 -17.57 13.41 -3.98
CA ILE A 243 -18.37 12.67 -3.01
C ILE A 243 -18.91 11.38 -3.64
N GLY A 244 -19.48 11.48 -4.85
CA GLY A 244 -20.01 10.32 -5.57
C GLY A 244 -18.93 9.29 -5.86
N ALA A 245 -17.73 9.71 -6.26
CA ALA A 245 -16.59 8.83 -6.49
C ALA A 245 -16.16 8.09 -5.21
N ALA A 246 -16.08 8.79 -4.07
CA ALA A 246 -15.74 8.20 -2.78
C ALA A 246 -16.78 7.18 -2.31
N VAL A 247 -18.08 7.53 -2.42
CA VAL A 247 -19.20 6.64 -2.05
C VAL A 247 -19.19 5.40 -2.95
N PHE A 248 -19.05 5.58 -4.26
CA PHE A 248 -18.97 4.47 -5.20
C PHE A 248 -17.79 3.56 -4.90
N GLY A 249 -16.62 4.14 -4.61
CA GLY A 249 -15.40 3.40 -4.25
C GLY A 249 -15.55 2.61 -2.95
N GLY A 250 -16.13 3.22 -1.92
CA GLY A 250 -16.37 2.54 -0.64
C GLY A 250 -17.40 1.40 -0.75
N ILE A 251 -18.51 1.61 -1.46
CA ILE A 251 -19.49 0.55 -1.76
C ILE A 251 -18.83 -0.55 -2.59
N GLY A 252 -18.06 -0.18 -3.60
CA GLY A 252 -17.33 -1.12 -4.45
C GLY A 252 -16.35 -1.99 -3.66
N ALA A 253 -15.60 -1.40 -2.73
CA ALA A 253 -14.69 -2.14 -1.84
C ALA A 253 -15.44 -3.13 -0.94
N LEU A 254 -16.58 -2.74 -0.38
CA LEU A 254 -17.44 -3.62 0.43
C LEU A 254 -18.05 -4.75 -0.41
N ALA A 255 -18.56 -4.43 -1.61
CA ALA A 255 -19.08 -5.42 -2.54
C ALA A 255 -17.99 -6.42 -2.97
N ALA A 256 -16.80 -5.93 -3.34
CA ALA A 256 -15.65 -6.77 -3.66
C ALA A 256 -15.29 -7.70 -2.49
N THR A 257 -15.26 -7.17 -1.27
CA THR A 257 -15.01 -7.97 -0.06
C THR A 257 -16.01 -9.11 0.08
N GLY A 258 -17.30 -8.84 -0.09
CA GLY A 258 -18.36 -9.85 -0.03
C GLY A 258 -18.29 -10.89 -1.16
N VAL A 259 -18.01 -10.46 -2.38
CA VAL A 259 -17.86 -11.33 -3.55
C VAL A 259 -16.63 -12.23 -3.37
N TRP A 260 -15.46 -11.67 -3.01
CA TRP A 260 -14.24 -12.46 -2.82
C TRP A 260 -14.35 -13.46 -1.67
N ALA A 261 -15.05 -13.10 -0.59
CA ALA A 261 -15.30 -14.02 0.51
C ALA A 261 -16.12 -15.25 0.09
N LYS A 262 -16.93 -15.14 -0.97
CA LYS A 262 -17.69 -16.25 -1.58
C LYS A 262 -16.89 -16.98 -2.65
N VAL A 263 -16.21 -16.26 -3.53
CA VAL A 263 -15.47 -16.82 -4.69
C VAL A 263 -14.18 -17.54 -4.24
N PHE A 264 -13.52 -17.02 -3.20
CA PHE A 264 -12.27 -17.58 -2.66
C PHE A 264 -12.44 -18.12 -1.23
N PRO A 265 -13.20 -19.23 -1.05
CA PRO A 265 -13.40 -19.80 0.28
C PRO A 265 -12.09 -20.31 0.91
N SER A 266 -11.10 -20.71 0.11
CA SER A 266 -9.76 -21.09 0.57
C SER A 266 -9.04 -19.92 1.27
N LEU A 267 -9.18 -18.70 0.74
CA LEU A 267 -8.62 -17.49 1.35
C LEU A 267 -9.34 -17.15 2.66
N ARG A 268 -10.68 -17.21 2.66
CA ARG A 268 -11.48 -16.94 3.87
C ARG A 268 -11.20 -17.94 5.00
N LYS A 269 -10.96 -19.22 4.65
CA LYS A 269 -10.67 -20.32 5.58
C LYS A 269 -9.18 -20.43 5.92
N ALA A 270 -8.32 -19.55 5.39
CA ALA A 270 -6.91 -19.54 5.76
C ALA A 270 -6.78 -19.19 7.24
N ASP A 271 -6.45 -20.20 8.04
CA ASP A 271 -6.49 -20.10 9.50
C ASP A 271 -5.12 -19.81 10.09
N LYS A 272 -4.10 -20.58 9.72
CA LYS A 272 -2.75 -20.46 10.29
C LYS A 272 -1.88 -19.55 9.43
N LEU A 273 -1.22 -18.60 10.10
CA LEU A 273 -0.21 -17.70 9.53
C LEU A 273 1.21 -18.05 10.04
N THR A 274 1.38 -19.25 10.56
CA THR A 274 2.67 -19.81 11.03
C THR A 274 2.84 -21.23 10.52
#